data_10a7e0c806a5325d2111777625c562ca
#
_entry.id   10a7e0c806a5325d2111777625c562ca
#
_cell.length_a   1.000
_cell.length_b   1.000
_cell.length_c   1.000
_cell.angle_alpha   90.00
_cell.angle_beta   90.00
_cell.angle_gamma   90.00
#
_symmetry.space_group_name_H-M   'P 1'
#
loop_
_entity.id
_entity.type
_entity.pdbx_description
1 polymer ?
#
loop_
_entity_poly.entity_id
_entity_poly.type
_entity_poly.pdbx_seq_one_letter_code
_entity_poly.pdbx_strand_id
1 'polypeptide(L)' 'LDPRYYKNIRDFDERFPYAVPSLAAANSVSIQGDWTFGRDVMMFADAKLEDKGEPSYVPNGEYVGPQGIEPDDWV' A
#
# COMPACT_ATOMS: atom_id res chain seq x y z
N LEU A 1 6.39 7.54 -1.45
CA LEU A 1 6.97 6.23 -1.10
C LEU A 1 8.26 6.40 -0.29
N ASP A 2 8.54 5.42 0.56
CA ASP A 2 9.72 5.44 1.40
C ASP A 2 10.98 5.16 0.57
N PRO A 3 11.90 6.11 0.43
CA PRO A 3 13.08 5.92 -0.43
C PRO A 3 14.03 4.84 0.05
N ARG A 4 13.92 4.39 1.30
CA ARG A 4 14.73 3.27 1.79
C ARG A 4 14.38 1.96 1.11
N TYR A 5 13.14 1.82 0.62
CA TYR A 5 12.61 0.58 0.07
C TYR A 5 12.17 0.68 -1.38
N TYR A 6 12.14 1.87 -1.95
CA TYR A 6 11.65 2.12 -3.30
C TYR A 6 12.64 2.97 -4.09
N LYS A 7 13.91 2.56 -4.08
CA LYS A 7 14.98 3.32 -4.73
C LYS A 7 15.01 3.17 -6.24
N ASN A 8 14.60 2.01 -6.75
CA ASN A 8 14.73 1.69 -8.15
C ASN A 8 13.58 0.79 -8.60
N ILE A 9 13.55 0.48 -9.90
CA ILE A 9 12.49 -0.32 -10.50
C ILE A 9 12.40 -1.71 -9.87
N ARG A 10 13.53 -2.32 -9.54
CA ARG A 10 13.54 -3.65 -8.93
C ARG A 10 12.86 -3.63 -7.56
N ASP A 11 13.18 -2.64 -6.73
CA ASP A 11 12.56 -2.50 -5.41
C ASP A 11 11.05 -2.35 -5.54
N PHE A 12 10.62 -1.56 -6.53
CA PHE A 12 9.21 -1.34 -6.81
C PHE A 12 8.53 -2.63 -7.24
N ASP A 13 9.13 -3.36 -8.19
CA ASP A 13 8.56 -4.60 -8.71
C ASP A 13 8.42 -5.67 -7.63
N GLU A 14 9.38 -5.76 -6.72
CA GLU A 14 9.31 -6.72 -5.63
C GLU A 14 8.15 -6.46 -4.68
N ARG A 15 7.78 -5.19 -4.51
CA ARG A 15 6.73 -4.80 -3.58
C ARG A 15 5.35 -4.71 -4.23
N PHE A 16 5.29 -4.69 -5.55
CA PHE A 16 4.05 -4.70 -6.33
C PHE A 16 4.06 -5.85 -7.33
N PRO A 17 4.11 -7.11 -6.85
CA PRO A 17 4.31 -8.25 -7.74
C PRO A 17 3.13 -8.52 -8.68
N TYR A 18 1.96 -8.02 -8.39
CA TYR A 18 0.77 -8.25 -9.22
C TYR A 18 0.42 -7.07 -10.09
N ALA A 19 0.31 -5.91 -9.47
CA ALA A 19 0.02 -4.66 -10.17
C ALA A 19 0.08 -3.54 -9.16
N VAL A 20 0.22 -2.31 -9.64
CA VAL A 20 0.10 -1.13 -8.78
C VAL A 20 -1.34 -1.05 -8.28
N PRO A 21 -1.58 -0.78 -6.99
CA PRO A 21 -2.93 -0.62 -6.47
C PRO A 21 -3.71 0.47 -7.21
N SER A 22 -5.05 0.35 -7.21
CA SER A 22 -5.90 1.37 -7.80
C SER A 22 -5.81 2.66 -6.99
N LEU A 23 -5.53 3.77 -7.65
CA LEU A 23 -5.40 5.09 -7.03
C LEU A 23 -6.53 6.03 -7.43
N ALA A 24 -7.54 5.53 -8.14
CA ALA A 24 -8.60 6.38 -8.69
C ALA A 24 -9.37 7.16 -7.61
N ALA A 25 -9.51 6.59 -6.42
CA ALA A 25 -10.22 7.22 -5.31
C ALA A 25 -9.28 7.92 -4.31
N ALA A 26 -7.98 7.91 -4.56
CA ALA A 26 -7.01 8.49 -3.63
C ALA A 26 -6.78 9.97 -3.91
N ASN A 27 -6.72 10.79 -2.86
CA ASN A 27 -6.30 12.18 -2.94
C ASN A 27 -4.79 12.29 -2.76
N SER A 28 -4.24 11.47 -1.89
CA SER A 28 -2.80 11.38 -1.67
C SER A 28 -2.45 9.97 -1.20
N VAL A 29 -1.17 9.60 -1.34
CA VAL A 29 -0.68 8.29 -0.92
C VAL A 29 0.64 8.48 -0.20
N SER A 30 0.72 7.95 1.02
CA SER A 30 1.95 7.96 1.82
C SER A 30 2.23 6.54 2.30
N ILE A 31 3.32 5.95 1.84
CA ILE A 31 3.73 4.61 2.23
C ILE A 31 5.12 4.71 2.86
N GLN A 32 5.19 4.35 4.13
CA GLN A 32 6.43 4.35 4.89
C GLN A 32 6.77 2.92 5.30
N GLY A 33 8.02 2.51 5.12
CA GLY A 33 8.47 1.20 5.50
C GLY A 33 8.41 0.18 4.37
N ASP A 34 8.66 -1.07 4.72
CA ASP A 34 8.76 -2.18 3.76
C ASP A 34 7.40 -2.86 3.60
N TRP A 35 6.63 -2.38 2.62
CA TRP A 35 5.30 -2.92 2.33
C TRP A 35 5.29 -3.63 1.00
N THR A 36 4.71 -4.83 0.96
CA THR A 36 4.44 -5.57 -0.26
C THR A 36 2.94 -5.67 -0.45
N PHE A 37 2.47 -5.46 -1.67
CA PHE A 37 1.05 -5.34 -1.95
C PHE A 37 0.52 -6.58 -2.67
N GLY A 38 -0.62 -7.08 -2.20
CA GLY A 38 -1.33 -8.15 -2.86
C GLY A 38 -2.05 -7.65 -4.10
N ARG A 39 -2.90 -8.50 -4.67
CA ARG A 39 -3.67 -8.16 -5.85
C ARG A 39 -4.96 -7.43 -5.46
N ASP A 40 -5.44 -6.58 -6.37
CA ASP A 40 -6.72 -5.87 -6.23
C ASP A 40 -6.82 -5.00 -4.97
N VAL A 41 -5.70 -4.43 -4.55
CA VAL A 41 -5.68 -3.45 -3.45
C VAL A 41 -6.16 -2.11 -3.99
N MET A 42 -7.00 -1.44 -3.21
CA MET A 42 -7.54 -0.13 -3.57
C MET A 42 -7.17 0.89 -2.50
N MET A 43 -6.68 2.06 -2.95
CA MET A 43 -6.37 3.16 -2.04
C MET A 43 -7.40 4.26 -2.21
N PHE A 44 -7.79 4.92 -1.11
CA PHE A 44 -8.78 5.97 -1.16
C PHE A 44 -8.45 7.11 -0.19
N ALA A 45 -9.00 8.29 -0.48
CA ALA A 45 -8.78 9.50 0.32
C ALA A 45 -7.28 9.77 0.49
N ASP A 46 -6.83 10.09 1.67
CA ASP A 46 -5.41 10.31 1.98
C ASP A 46 -4.82 9.00 2.50
N ALA A 47 -4.67 8.02 1.61
CA ALA A 47 -4.20 6.68 1.97
C ALA A 47 -2.83 6.73 2.63
N LYS A 48 -2.68 5.99 3.73
CA LYS A 48 -1.45 6.03 4.52
C LYS A 48 -1.12 4.66 5.09
N LEU A 49 0.14 4.26 4.94
CA LEU A 49 0.70 3.07 5.59
C LEU A 49 1.94 3.50 6.36
N GLU A 50 1.97 3.16 7.64
CA GLU A 50 3.07 3.53 8.51
C GLU A 50 4.12 2.43 8.57
N ASP A 51 5.37 2.82 8.83
CA ASP A 51 6.47 1.89 9.00
C ASP A 51 6.23 1.04 10.25
N LYS A 52 6.13 -0.27 10.07
CA LYS A 52 5.93 -1.22 11.17
C LYS A 52 7.22 -1.69 11.80
N GLY A 53 8.39 -1.28 11.26
CA GLY A 53 9.67 -1.73 11.73
C GLY A 53 10.06 -3.13 11.25
N GLU A 54 9.24 -3.74 10.40
CA GLU A 54 9.49 -5.07 9.84
C GLU A 54 8.80 -5.20 8.48
N PRO A 55 9.18 -6.18 7.66
CA PRO A 55 8.49 -6.41 6.40
C PRO A 55 7.00 -6.64 6.62
N SER A 56 6.17 -5.93 5.88
CA SER A 56 4.73 -5.93 6.03
C SER A 56 4.05 -6.22 4.70
N TYR A 57 2.80 -6.62 4.76
CA TYR A 57 2.07 -7.08 3.58
C TYR A 57 0.64 -6.57 3.61
N VAL A 58 0.17 -6.06 2.47
CA VAL A 58 -1.23 -5.70 2.30
C VAL A 58 -1.92 -6.87 1.57
N PRO A 59 -2.87 -7.56 2.24
CA PRO A 59 -3.53 -8.72 1.64
C PRO A 59 -4.31 -8.38 0.37
N ASN A 60 -4.65 -9.41 -0.40
CA ASN A 60 -5.45 -9.26 -1.62
C ASN A 60 -6.81 -8.64 -1.30
N GLY A 61 -7.25 -7.72 -2.15
CA GLY A 61 -8.58 -7.15 -2.06
C GLY A 61 -8.80 -6.17 -0.92
N GLU A 62 -7.75 -5.75 -0.23
CA GLU A 62 -7.88 -4.83 0.89
C GLU A 62 -8.01 -3.38 0.43
N TYR A 63 -8.60 -2.56 1.28
CA TYR A 63 -8.73 -1.12 1.08
C TYR A 63 -7.77 -0.41 2.01
N VAL A 64 -7.05 0.56 1.48
CA VAL A 64 -6.11 1.37 2.26
C VAL A 64 -6.59 2.82 2.26
N GLY A 65 -6.83 3.35 3.44
CA GLY A 65 -7.28 4.72 3.62
C GLY A 65 -6.44 5.47 4.65
N PRO A 66 -6.96 6.59 5.18
CA PRO A 66 -6.20 7.43 6.12
C PRO A 66 -5.78 6.72 7.41
N GLN A 67 -6.49 5.65 7.76
CA GLN A 67 -6.19 4.86 8.97
C GLN A 67 -5.32 3.64 8.68
N GLY A 68 -4.82 3.50 7.45
CA GLY A 68 -4.10 2.32 7.02
C GLY A 68 -5.02 1.32 6.34
N ILE A 69 -4.81 0.03 6.59
CA ILE A 69 -5.66 -1.02 6.03
C ILE A 69 -7.02 -0.98 6.71
N GLU A 70 -8.07 -0.70 5.92
CA GLU A 70 -9.42 -0.59 6.46
C GLU A 70 -10.05 -1.97 6.61
N PRO A 71 -10.83 -2.20 7.69
CA PRO A 71 -11.52 -3.47 7.88
C PRO A 71 -12.66 -3.65 6.89
N ASP A 72 -12.99 -4.92 6.58
CA ASP A 72 -14.06 -5.28 5.66
C ASP A 72 -15.44 -5.27 6.30
N ASP A 73 -15.53 -5.01 7.58
CA ASP A 73 -16.76 -5.17 8.33
C ASP A 73 -17.65 -3.93 8.36
N TRP A 74 -17.28 -2.91 7.62
CA TRP A 74 -18.10 -1.70 7.52
C TRP A 74 -19.21 -1.80 6.47
N VAL A 75 -19.33 -2.94 5.89
CA VAL A 75 -20.32 -3.22 4.86
C VAL A 75 -21.69 -3.39 5.49
#